data_ac9d54c3ad7135a6ded2baca621063a8
#
_entry.id   ac9d54c3ad7135a6ded2baca621063a8
#
_cell.length_a   1.000
_cell.length_b   1.000
_cell.length_c   1.000
_cell.angle_alpha   90.00
_cell.angle_beta   90.00
_cell.angle_gamma   90.00
#
_symmetry.space_group_name_H-M   'P 1'
#
loop_
_entity.id
_entity.type
_entity.pdbx_description
1 polymer ?
#
loop_
_entity_poly.entity_id
_entity_poly.type
_entity_poly.pdbx_seq_one_letter_code
_entity_poly.pdbx_strand_id
1 'polypeptide(L)'
;PTPCRTTSSPRNPGTIAATRFREPAPPAAAVRIRLDDLSGPEIRALLDEHVQSMHCLSPPGSVHVLDLAALRTPDISVWTAWSGDQLLGCGALKALTATHGEIKSMRTATAHRGKGVARAMLAHLIDEALARDYEQLSLETGSMAAFAPAHRLYESHGFAYCAPFGDYTDDPNSVYMTRRLRDG
;
A
#
# COMPACT_ATOMS: atom_id res chain seq x y z
N PRO A 1 -23.78 -4.26 84.11
CA PRO A 1 -23.46 -4.98 82.92
C PRO A 1 -24.59 -4.78 81.88
N THR A 2 -24.27 -4.10 80.88
CA THR A 2 -25.23 -3.58 79.85
C THR A 2 -25.19 -4.49 78.64
N PRO A 3 -26.33 -4.88 78.05
CA PRO A 3 -26.29 -5.69 76.87
C PRO A 3 -26.12 -4.85 75.61
N CYS A 4 -25.36 -5.41 74.69
CA CYS A 4 -25.01 -4.89 73.35
C CYS A 4 -26.24 -4.91 72.43
N ARG A 5 -26.56 -3.74 71.78
CA ARG A 5 -27.57 -3.62 70.76
C ARG A 5 -26.94 -3.92 69.37
N THR A 6 -27.44 -4.93 68.70
CA THR A 6 -27.17 -5.20 67.31
C THR A 6 -28.04 -4.30 66.43
N THR A 7 -27.45 -3.42 65.66
CA THR A 7 -28.14 -2.66 64.60
C THR A 7 -27.91 -3.37 63.26
N SER A 8 -29.00 -3.88 62.71
CA SER A 8 -29.05 -4.44 61.33
C SER A 8 -28.98 -3.34 60.33
N SER A 9 -28.01 -3.36 59.44
CA SER A 9 -27.90 -2.47 58.27
C SER A 9 -28.77 -3.01 57.11
N PRO A 10 -29.53 -2.18 56.39
CA PRO A 10 -30.34 -2.66 55.28
C PRO A 10 -29.47 -2.96 54.08
N ARG A 11 -29.73 -4.09 53.45
CA ARG A 11 -29.10 -4.52 52.19
C ARG A 11 -29.59 -3.63 51.04
N ASN A 12 -28.64 -3.03 50.36
CA ASN A 12 -28.90 -2.26 49.14
C ASN A 12 -29.17 -3.24 47.97
N PRO A 13 -30.30 -3.10 47.24
CA PRO A 13 -30.58 -3.95 46.09
C PRO A 13 -29.69 -3.56 44.92
N GLY A 14 -29.10 -4.57 44.30
CA GLY A 14 -28.06 -4.53 43.28
C GLY A 14 -28.26 -3.52 42.15
N THR A 15 -27.22 -2.80 41.94
CA THR A 15 -27.00 -2.04 40.67
C THR A 15 -26.80 -3.05 39.55
N ILE A 16 -27.78 -3.20 38.70
CA ILE A 16 -27.66 -3.97 37.45
C ILE A 16 -26.68 -3.20 36.58
N ALA A 17 -25.48 -3.75 36.41
CA ALA A 17 -24.51 -3.23 35.47
C ALA A 17 -25.13 -3.28 34.05
N ALA A 18 -25.42 -2.11 33.48
CA ALA A 18 -25.84 -2.00 32.11
C ALA A 18 -24.69 -2.50 31.22
N THR A 19 -24.88 -3.70 30.68
CA THR A 19 -24.02 -4.23 29.61
C THR A 19 -24.10 -3.27 28.43
N ARG A 20 -23.08 -2.46 28.26
CA ARG A 20 -22.94 -1.62 27.05
C ARG A 20 -22.82 -2.57 25.87
N PHE A 21 -23.90 -2.68 25.11
CA PHE A 21 -23.86 -3.24 23.77
C PHE A 21 -22.85 -2.41 22.99
N ARG A 22 -21.68 -3.01 22.72
CA ARG A 22 -20.71 -2.44 21.80
C ARG A 22 -21.34 -2.59 20.40
N GLU A 23 -21.76 -1.47 19.82
CA GLU A 23 -22.19 -1.47 18.42
C GLU A 23 -21.11 -2.18 17.57
N PRO A 24 -21.52 -3.09 16.68
CA PRO A 24 -20.57 -3.67 15.75
C PRO A 24 -19.91 -2.54 14.96
N ALA A 25 -18.59 -2.54 14.88
CA ALA A 25 -17.85 -1.60 14.06
C ALA A 25 -18.44 -1.60 12.64
N PRO A 26 -18.66 -0.44 12.01
CA PRO A 26 -19.17 -0.39 10.65
C PRO A 26 -18.28 -1.29 9.75
N PRO A 27 -18.88 -2.01 8.77
CA PRO A 27 -18.13 -2.86 7.87
C PRO A 27 -17.01 -2.03 7.27
N ALA A 28 -15.79 -2.57 7.25
CA ALA A 28 -14.64 -1.91 6.66
C ALA A 28 -15.04 -1.44 5.25
N ALA A 29 -15.08 -0.13 5.04
CA ALA A 29 -15.51 0.41 3.76
C ALA A 29 -14.64 -0.21 2.66
N ALA A 30 -15.26 -0.77 1.64
CA ALA A 30 -14.58 -1.47 0.55
C ALA A 30 -13.53 -0.57 -0.09
N VAL A 31 -12.32 -1.10 -0.27
CA VAL A 31 -11.25 -0.38 -0.99
C VAL A 31 -11.71 -0.19 -2.43
N ARG A 32 -11.75 1.07 -2.87
CA ARG A 32 -12.03 1.44 -4.27
C ARG A 32 -10.74 1.95 -4.91
N ILE A 33 -10.38 1.38 -6.04
CA ILE A 33 -9.23 1.82 -6.83
C ILE A 33 -9.76 2.58 -8.05
N ARG A 34 -9.16 3.73 -8.36
CA ARG A 34 -9.53 4.57 -9.49
C ARG A 34 -8.30 5.18 -10.13
N LEU A 35 -8.37 5.43 -11.44
CA LEU A 35 -7.39 6.22 -12.16
C LEU A 35 -7.34 7.63 -11.56
N ASP A 36 -6.15 8.20 -11.45
CA ASP A 36 -5.91 9.50 -10.82
C ASP A 36 -5.15 10.42 -11.76
N ASP A 37 -5.58 11.67 -11.85
CA ASP A 37 -4.95 12.71 -12.67
C ASP A 37 -3.84 13.49 -11.93
N LEU A 38 -3.56 13.08 -10.69
CA LEU A 38 -2.56 13.71 -9.81
C LEU A 38 -2.87 15.17 -9.45
N SER A 39 -4.13 15.61 -9.55
CA SER A 39 -4.54 16.99 -9.26
C SER A 39 -4.88 17.21 -7.77
N GLY A 40 -5.31 16.14 -7.06
CA GLY A 40 -5.76 16.20 -5.66
C GLY A 40 -4.64 16.50 -4.67
N PRO A 41 -4.95 17.17 -3.55
CA PRO A 41 -3.97 17.44 -2.49
C PRO A 41 -3.56 16.16 -1.75
N GLU A 42 -4.44 15.17 -1.62
CA GLU A 42 -4.19 13.92 -0.89
C GLU A 42 -3.10 13.08 -1.57
N ILE A 43 -3.19 12.93 -2.91
CA ILE A 43 -2.18 12.19 -3.67
C ILE A 43 -0.84 12.91 -3.67
N ARG A 44 -0.82 14.25 -3.73
CA ARG A 44 0.41 15.02 -3.62
C ARG A 44 1.09 14.80 -2.28
N ALA A 45 0.35 14.90 -1.18
CA ALA A 45 0.88 14.68 0.17
C ALA A 45 1.43 13.24 0.33
N LEU A 46 0.75 12.23 -0.23
CA LEU A 46 1.21 10.84 -0.19
C LEU A 46 2.51 10.63 -1.01
N LEU A 47 2.62 11.25 -2.18
CA LEU A 47 3.83 11.18 -3.00
C LEU A 47 5.00 11.92 -2.36
N ASP A 48 4.78 13.08 -1.75
CA ASP A 48 5.80 13.81 -1.00
C ASP A 48 6.31 12.98 0.19
N GLU A 49 5.39 12.33 0.95
CA GLU A 49 5.77 11.38 2.01
C GLU A 49 6.58 10.21 1.45
N HIS A 50 6.22 9.73 0.26
CA HIS A 50 6.95 8.64 -0.39
C HIS A 50 8.38 9.05 -0.75
N VAL A 51 8.56 10.18 -1.43
CA VAL A 51 9.87 10.73 -1.80
C VAL A 51 10.75 10.92 -0.56
N GLN A 52 10.21 11.56 0.48
CA GLN A 52 10.94 11.75 1.75
C GLN A 52 11.34 10.42 2.38
N SER A 53 10.45 9.43 2.41
CA SER A 53 10.77 8.09 2.93
C SER A 53 11.88 7.42 2.15
N MET A 54 11.89 7.53 0.82
CA MET A 54 12.92 6.93 -0.03
C MET A 54 14.28 7.58 0.20
N HIS A 55 14.35 8.90 0.32
CA HIS A 55 15.58 9.61 0.68
C HIS A 55 16.12 9.22 2.07
N CYS A 56 15.26 8.85 3.01
CA CYS A 56 15.70 8.38 4.34
C CYS A 56 16.17 6.91 4.33
N LEU A 57 15.66 6.09 3.40
CA LEU A 57 15.91 4.64 3.37
C LEU A 57 16.97 4.22 2.37
N SER A 58 17.18 4.99 1.30
CA SER A 58 18.09 4.66 0.21
C SER A 58 19.24 5.66 0.16
N PRO A 59 20.48 5.23 -0.16
CA PRO A 59 21.60 6.12 -0.37
C PRO A 59 21.35 7.12 -1.51
N PRO A 60 21.99 8.30 -1.47
CA PRO A 60 21.96 9.24 -2.60
C PRO A 60 22.43 8.55 -3.89
N GLY A 61 21.66 8.69 -4.97
CA GLY A 61 21.94 8.05 -6.27
C GLY A 61 21.19 6.74 -6.52
N SER A 62 20.66 6.07 -5.47
CA SER A 62 19.85 4.84 -5.58
C SER A 62 18.36 5.11 -5.29
N VAL A 63 17.90 6.35 -5.47
CA VAL A 63 16.51 6.74 -5.30
C VAL A 63 15.86 6.85 -6.67
N HIS A 64 15.11 5.82 -7.08
CA HIS A 64 14.43 5.74 -8.38
C HIS A 64 12.94 6.12 -8.30
N VAL A 65 12.53 6.79 -7.21
CA VAL A 65 11.15 7.27 -7.07
C VAL A 65 10.91 8.45 -8.02
N LEU A 66 9.77 8.40 -8.71
CA LEU A 66 9.36 9.50 -9.59
C LEU A 66 8.68 10.61 -8.79
N ASP A 67 9.01 11.84 -9.11
CA ASP A 67 8.28 12.99 -8.61
C ASP A 67 6.94 13.17 -9.36
N LEU A 68 6.14 14.14 -8.91
CA LEU A 68 4.81 14.39 -9.48
C LEU A 68 4.86 14.76 -10.98
N ALA A 69 5.90 15.46 -11.43
CA ALA A 69 6.04 15.86 -12.82
C ALA A 69 6.37 14.66 -13.71
N ALA A 70 7.28 13.80 -13.27
CA ALA A 70 7.65 12.57 -13.95
C ALA A 70 6.49 11.56 -14.03
N LEU A 71 5.58 11.55 -13.04
CA LEU A 71 4.38 10.69 -13.05
C LEU A 71 3.29 11.16 -14.03
N ARG A 72 3.39 12.39 -14.56
CA ARG A 72 2.41 12.95 -15.50
C ARG A 72 2.75 12.74 -16.98
N THR A 73 3.74 11.93 -17.27
CA THR A 73 4.10 11.61 -18.67
C THR A 73 3.05 10.68 -19.29
N PRO A 74 2.83 10.75 -20.63
CA PRO A 74 1.77 9.98 -21.31
C PRO A 74 1.93 8.45 -21.21
N ASP A 75 3.15 7.97 -20.97
CA ASP A 75 3.48 6.55 -20.81
C ASP A 75 3.19 6.03 -19.40
N ILE A 76 2.77 6.89 -18.45
CA ILE A 76 2.47 6.51 -17.08
C ILE A 76 0.99 6.71 -16.77
N SER A 77 0.38 5.69 -16.19
CA SER A 77 -0.96 5.77 -15.58
C SER A 77 -0.83 5.54 -14.07
N VAL A 78 -1.54 6.35 -13.28
CA VAL A 78 -1.50 6.28 -11.82
C VAL A 78 -2.88 5.93 -11.29
N TRP A 79 -2.94 5.03 -10.32
CA TRP A 79 -4.17 4.68 -9.60
C TRP A 79 -4.03 4.98 -8.12
N THR A 80 -5.15 5.35 -7.52
CA THR A 80 -5.28 5.61 -6.09
C THR A 80 -6.31 4.70 -5.47
N ALA A 81 -6.03 4.21 -4.26
CA ALA A 81 -6.90 3.36 -3.47
C ALA A 81 -7.57 4.19 -2.37
N TRP A 82 -8.90 4.09 -2.25
CA TRP A 82 -9.73 4.90 -1.35
C TRP A 82 -10.65 4.05 -0.50
N SER A 83 -10.94 4.54 0.71
CA SER A 83 -12.03 4.06 1.58
C SER A 83 -12.86 5.28 2.02
N GLY A 84 -14.08 5.43 1.46
CA GLY A 84 -14.78 6.71 1.53
C GLY A 84 -13.96 7.82 0.90
N ASP A 85 -13.70 8.89 1.65
CA ASP A 85 -12.89 10.03 1.22
C ASP A 85 -11.42 9.94 1.67
N GLN A 86 -11.02 8.80 2.24
CA GLN A 86 -9.67 8.60 2.75
C GLN A 86 -8.79 7.91 1.71
N LEU A 87 -7.67 8.56 1.32
CA LEU A 87 -6.65 7.97 0.47
C LEU A 87 -5.83 6.95 1.27
N LEU A 88 -5.80 5.71 0.78
CA LEU A 88 -5.11 4.59 1.43
C LEU A 88 -3.74 4.31 0.83
N GLY A 89 -3.57 4.57 -0.47
CA GLY A 89 -2.35 4.28 -1.19
C GLY A 89 -2.45 4.59 -2.68
N CYS A 90 -1.36 4.39 -3.38
CA CYS A 90 -1.26 4.56 -4.83
C CYS A 90 -0.36 3.51 -5.46
N GLY A 91 -0.39 3.45 -6.78
CA GLY A 91 0.52 2.69 -7.62
C GLY A 91 0.43 3.19 -9.05
N ALA A 92 1.48 2.98 -9.83
CA ALA A 92 1.57 3.42 -11.20
C ALA A 92 2.03 2.28 -12.13
N LEU A 93 1.64 2.37 -13.38
CA LEU A 93 2.06 1.49 -14.46
C LEU A 93 2.66 2.35 -15.56
N LYS A 94 3.95 2.14 -15.86
CA LYS A 94 4.68 2.77 -16.95
C LYS A 94 4.77 1.79 -18.12
N ALA A 95 4.47 2.26 -19.32
CA ALA A 95 4.72 1.51 -20.55
C ALA A 95 6.21 1.59 -20.90
N LEU A 96 6.92 0.45 -20.88
CA LEU A 96 8.31 0.36 -21.35
C LEU A 96 8.35 0.05 -22.85
N THR A 97 7.50 -0.88 -23.29
CA THR A 97 7.29 -1.24 -24.68
C THR A 97 5.80 -1.53 -24.90
N ALA A 98 5.42 -1.95 -26.11
CA ALA A 98 4.04 -2.36 -26.40
C ALA A 98 3.56 -3.55 -25.58
N THR A 99 4.47 -4.43 -25.11
CA THR A 99 4.14 -5.66 -24.38
C THR A 99 4.79 -5.76 -23.01
N HIS A 100 5.55 -4.73 -22.56
CA HIS A 100 6.26 -4.74 -21.30
C HIS A 100 5.92 -3.49 -20.48
N GLY A 101 5.37 -3.69 -19.28
CA GLY A 101 5.07 -2.63 -18.33
C GLY A 101 6.00 -2.66 -17.11
N GLU A 102 6.10 -1.52 -16.43
CA GLU A 102 6.80 -1.39 -15.16
C GLU A 102 5.87 -0.85 -14.08
N ILE A 103 5.83 -1.52 -12.93
CA ILE A 103 5.17 -1.02 -11.72
C ILE A 103 6.05 0.03 -11.06
N LYS A 104 5.51 1.21 -10.84
CA LYS A 104 6.18 2.32 -10.16
C LYS A 104 5.36 2.89 -9.01
N SER A 105 6.04 3.58 -8.11
CA SER A 105 5.41 4.41 -7.05
C SER A 105 4.35 3.69 -6.22
N MET A 106 4.51 2.38 -6.00
CA MET A 106 3.66 1.60 -5.11
C MET A 106 3.84 2.08 -3.66
N ARG A 107 2.81 2.74 -3.14
CA ARG A 107 2.84 3.27 -1.76
C ARG A 107 1.52 3.02 -1.05
N THR A 108 1.60 2.52 0.17
CA THR A 108 0.49 2.54 1.13
C THR A 108 0.76 3.60 2.18
N ALA A 109 -0.22 4.49 2.42
CA ALA A 109 -0.12 5.48 3.46
C ALA A 109 0.17 4.80 4.82
N THR A 110 1.03 5.41 5.62
CA THR A 110 1.58 4.79 6.84
C THR A 110 0.50 4.29 7.79
N ALA A 111 -0.60 5.03 7.96
CA ALA A 111 -1.74 4.66 8.82
C ALA A 111 -2.55 3.44 8.29
N HIS A 112 -2.33 3.02 7.04
CA HIS A 112 -3.09 1.97 6.37
C HIS A 112 -2.26 0.74 6.00
N ARG A 113 -1.00 0.68 6.45
CA ARG A 113 -0.14 -0.50 6.27
C ARG A 113 -0.71 -1.72 7.00
N GLY A 114 -0.43 -2.91 6.46
CA GLY A 114 -0.90 -4.18 7.04
C GLY A 114 -2.39 -4.47 6.85
N LYS A 115 -3.15 -3.61 6.15
CA LYS A 115 -4.60 -3.75 5.92
C LYS A 115 -4.97 -4.28 4.51
N GLY A 116 -4.01 -4.82 3.77
CA GLY A 116 -4.24 -5.42 2.45
C GLY A 116 -4.27 -4.43 1.28
N VAL A 117 -4.09 -3.11 1.52
CA VAL A 117 -4.14 -2.07 0.47
C VAL A 117 -3.12 -2.33 -0.64
N ALA A 118 -1.86 -2.62 -0.31
CA ALA A 118 -0.82 -2.91 -1.30
C ALA A 118 -1.14 -4.15 -2.14
N ARG A 119 -1.72 -5.19 -1.53
CA ARG A 119 -2.17 -6.39 -2.25
C ARG A 119 -3.27 -6.06 -3.25
N ALA A 120 -4.28 -5.29 -2.84
CA ALA A 120 -5.37 -4.88 -3.71
C ALA A 120 -4.86 -4.03 -4.88
N MET A 121 -3.95 -3.08 -4.61
CA MET A 121 -3.34 -2.24 -5.63
C MET A 121 -2.50 -3.07 -6.61
N LEU A 122 -1.66 -3.99 -6.13
CA LEU A 122 -0.84 -4.84 -7.00
C LEU A 122 -1.70 -5.73 -7.89
N ALA A 123 -2.77 -6.34 -7.34
CA ALA A 123 -3.71 -7.13 -8.14
C ALA A 123 -4.34 -6.28 -9.25
N HIS A 124 -4.80 -5.07 -8.93
CA HIS A 124 -5.35 -4.13 -9.91
C HIS A 124 -4.35 -3.76 -11.02
N LEU A 125 -3.09 -3.46 -10.67
CA LEU A 125 -2.06 -3.13 -11.67
C LEU A 125 -1.73 -4.31 -12.58
N ILE A 126 -1.79 -5.54 -12.07
CA ILE A 126 -1.65 -6.75 -12.88
C ILE A 126 -2.82 -6.90 -13.85
N ASP A 127 -4.06 -6.68 -13.38
CA ASP A 127 -5.26 -6.74 -14.21
C ASP A 127 -5.22 -5.68 -15.33
N GLU A 128 -4.79 -4.45 -15.00
CA GLU A 128 -4.59 -3.37 -15.97
C GLU A 128 -3.50 -3.68 -16.98
N ALA A 129 -2.40 -4.30 -16.56
CA ALA A 129 -1.34 -4.74 -17.47
C ALA A 129 -1.85 -5.83 -18.44
N LEU A 130 -2.64 -6.79 -17.95
CA LEU A 130 -3.29 -7.81 -18.78
C LEU A 130 -4.29 -7.20 -19.77
N ALA A 131 -5.08 -6.21 -19.34
CA ALA A 131 -6.04 -5.50 -20.18
C ALA A 131 -5.37 -4.67 -21.29
N ARG A 132 -4.09 -4.31 -21.12
CA ARG A 132 -3.24 -3.62 -22.10
C ARG A 132 -2.43 -4.57 -22.98
N ASP A 133 -2.71 -5.86 -22.92
CA ASP A 133 -1.99 -6.90 -23.65
C ASP A 133 -0.49 -6.99 -23.29
N TYR A 134 -0.09 -6.57 -22.09
CA TYR A 134 1.28 -6.77 -21.67
C TYR A 134 1.56 -8.26 -21.41
N GLU A 135 2.69 -8.70 -21.88
CA GLU A 135 3.21 -10.08 -21.71
C GLU A 135 4.13 -10.17 -20.49
N GLN A 136 4.71 -9.04 -20.10
CA GLN A 136 5.67 -8.95 -19.01
C GLN A 136 5.43 -7.72 -18.16
N LEU A 137 5.58 -7.88 -16.85
CA LEU A 137 5.52 -6.81 -15.87
C LEU A 137 6.74 -6.87 -14.97
N SER A 138 7.44 -5.77 -14.84
CA SER A 138 8.66 -5.66 -14.03
C SER A 138 8.55 -4.54 -13.00
N LEU A 139 9.44 -4.54 -12.03
CA LEU A 139 9.54 -3.50 -11.02
C LEU A 139 10.97 -3.39 -10.49
N GLU A 140 11.31 -2.22 -9.96
CA GLU A 140 12.47 -1.98 -9.13
C GLU A 140 12.03 -1.60 -7.72
N THR A 141 12.77 -2.05 -6.72
CA THR A 141 12.56 -1.73 -5.30
C THR A 141 13.88 -1.79 -4.55
N GLY A 142 13.95 -1.17 -3.36
CA GLY A 142 15.18 -1.16 -2.57
C GLY A 142 15.57 -2.55 -2.06
N SER A 143 16.88 -2.81 -1.93
CA SER A 143 17.46 -4.06 -1.41
C SER A 143 17.47 -4.14 0.12
N MET A 144 17.30 -3.00 0.84
CA MET A 144 17.43 -2.94 2.29
C MET A 144 16.32 -3.70 3.02
N ALA A 145 16.60 -4.17 4.24
CA ALA A 145 15.67 -4.94 5.06
C ALA A 145 14.28 -4.29 5.24
N ALA A 146 14.20 -2.97 5.18
CA ALA A 146 12.94 -2.22 5.23
C ALA A 146 11.99 -2.57 4.08
N PHE A 147 12.51 -3.05 2.94
CA PHE A 147 11.71 -3.45 1.77
C PHE A 147 11.33 -4.94 1.75
N ALA A 148 11.79 -5.74 2.71
CA ALA A 148 11.43 -7.16 2.79
C ALA A 148 9.92 -7.46 2.75
N PRO A 149 9.02 -6.64 3.34
CA PRO A 149 7.58 -6.83 3.16
C PRO A 149 7.11 -6.64 1.72
N ALA A 150 7.73 -5.72 0.96
CA ALA A 150 7.42 -5.50 -0.46
C ALA A 150 7.91 -6.68 -1.31
N HIS A 151 9.13 -7.19 -1.08
CA HIS A 151 9.64 -8.39 -1.76
C HIS A 151 8.68 -9.56 -1.61
N ARG A 152 8.27 -9.89 -0.38
CA ARG A 152 7.30 -10.97 -0.11
C ARG A 152 5.95 -10.76 -0.79
N LEU A 153 5.49 -9.51 -0.88
CA LEU A 153 4.26 -9.19 -1.60
C LEU A 153 4.39 -9.52 -3.08
N TYR A 154 5.45 -9.06 -3.74
CA TYR A 154 5.70 -9.33 -5.15
C TYR A 154 5.91 -10.82 -5.43
N GLU A 155 6.73 -11.51 -4.63
CA GLU A 155 6.91 -12.97 -4.72
C GLU A 155 5.57 -13.72 -4.61
N SER A 156 4.69 -13.32 -3.68
CA SER A 156 3.37 -13.93 -3.50
C SER A 156 2.43 -13.73 -4.70
N HIS A 157 2.78 -12.81 -5.63
CA HIS A 157 2.07 -12.57 -6.89
C HIS A 157 2.86 -13.06 -8.11
N GLY A 158 3.85 -13.94 -7.91
CA GLY A 158 4.57 -14.62 -8.99
C GLY A 158 5.69 -13.78 -9.63
N PHE A 159 6.12 -12.70 -9.00
CA PHE A 159 7.34 -12.01 -9.43
C PHE A 159 8.57 -12.77 -8.94
N ALA A 160 9.57 -12.88 -9.80
CA ALA A 160 10.89 -13.46 -9.52
C ALA A 160 11.98 -12.42 -9.70
N TYR A 161 13.08 -12.56 -8.98
CA TYR A 161 14.25 -11.70 -9.13
C TYR A 161 14.82 -11.84 -10.54
N CYS A 162 15.29 -10.72 -11.10
CA CYS A 162 15.88 -10.66 -12.44
C CYS A 162 17.05 -9.68 -12.49
N ALA A 163 17.73 -9.62 -13.62
CA ALA A 163 18.69 -8.58 -13.94
C ALA A 163 17.99 -7.22 -14.13
N PRO A 164 18.73 -6.10 -14.07
CA PRO A 164 18.22 -4.78 -14.45
C PRO A 164 17.54 -4.82 -15.82
N PHE A 165 16.50 -4.01 -15.99
CA PHE A 165 15.69 -3.93 -17.22
C PHE A 165 15.50 -2.45 -17.63
N GLY A 166 15.07 -2.21 -18.87
CA GLY A 166 14.90 -0.86 -19.40
C GLY A 166 16.21 -0.07 -19.32
N ASP A 167 16.14 1.12 -18.74
CA ASP A 167 17.30 2.01 -18.58
C ASP A 167 18.04 1.83 -17.24
N TYR A 168 17.65 0.82 -16.44
CA TYR A 168 18.35 0.54 -15.18
C TYR A 168 19.71 -0.09 -15.40
N THR A 169 20.65 0.32 -14.56
CA THR A 169 21.99 -0.30 -14.44
C THR A 169 22.08 -1.05 -13.12
N ASP A 170 23.07 -1.90 -12.98
CA ASP A 170 23.32 -2.65 -11.76
C ASP A 170 23.58 -1.72 -10.57
N ASP A 171 22.75 -1.85 -9.51
CA ASP A 171 22.85 -1.06 -8.29
C ASP A 171 22.66 -2.00 -7.08
N PRO A 172 23.67 -2.10 -6.17
CA PRO A 172 23.59 -2.97 -5.00
C PRO A 172 22.46 -2.57 -4.01
N ASN A 173 21.94 -1.35 -4.14
CA ASN A 173 20.83 -0.87 -3.31
C ASN A 173 19.44 -1.11 -3.94
N SER A 174 19.42 -1.67 -5.15
CA SER A 174 18.18 -1.99 -5.88
C SER A 174 18.00 -3.50 -6.06
N VAL A 175 16.76 -3.89 -6.14
CA VAL A 175 16.30 -5.23 -6.49
C VAL A 175 15.33 -5.11 -7.65
N TYR A 176 15.58 -5.91 -8.67
CA TYR A 176 14.75 -5.98 -9.86
C TYR A 176 13.94 -7.27 -9.84
N MET A 177 12.66 -7.17 -10.12
CA MET A 177 11.78 -8.34 -10.18
C MET A 177 10.91 -8.28 -11.44
N THR A 178 10.58 -9.44 -11.98
CA THR A 178 9.75 -9.57 -13.18
C THR A 178 8.78 -10.71 -13.05
N ARG A 179 7.64 -10.59 -13.76
CA ARG A 179 6.62 -11.62 -13.91
C ARG A 179 6.18 -11.70 -15.36
N ARG A 180 6.12 -12.90 -15.93
CA ARG A 180 5.38 -13.15 -17.17
C ARG A 180 3.88 -13.18 -16.86
N LEU A 181 3.09 -12.47 -17.66
CA LEU A 181 1.64 -12.37 -17.50
C LEU A 181 0.89 -13.35 -18.40
N ARG A 182 1.50 -13.75 -19.49
CA ARG A 182 0.97 -14.74 -20.44
C ARG A 182 2.06 -15.76 -20.74
N ASP A 183 1.70 -17.01 -20.76
CA ASP A 183 2.53 -18.06 -21.34
C ASP A 183 2.42 -17.92 -22.87
N GLY A 184 3.57 -17.80 -23.54
CA GLY A 184 3.66 -17.67 -25.00
C GLY A 184 3.33 -18.97 -25.71
#